data_6fe4971f6e2510fdb4763bf1c258a0ab
#
_entry.id   6fe4971f6e2510fdb4763bf1c258a0ab
#
_cell.length_a   1.000
_cell.length_b   1.000
_cell.length_c   1.000
_cell.angle_alpha   90.00
_cell.angle_beta   90.00
_cell.angle_gamma   90.00
#
_symmetry.space_group_name_H-M   'P 1'
#
loop_
_entity.id
_entity.type
_entity.pdbx_description
1 polymer ?
#
loop_
_entity_poly.entity_id
_entity_poly.type
_entity_poly.pdbx_seq_one_letter_code
_entity_poly.pdbx_strand_id
1 'polypeptide(L)'
;MELLKKIHAKAKQNEYLTFDDYMEMCLYYPNLGYYNNANISLNPKNADFITGPEISSLYAESILNFYKNCKVFKNVDSVLEFGAGSGEMAYNFLRNTSEQDMPKKYYILEKSTHLIKQQKKKISSLPKKYSDKVVWISNLDKIENVFIIANEVLDAIPSKVFSKRKNKFYEKVIKSKDNALYLSDIDCNSLLKEEIKVIEKRMKRKIPNNYNFEINTNYDNFLSKIFTNIKNFIFLVIDYGYSENEFYHTERNFGTLQYYKNHKKLLEPLVGQGTFDISVSVDFSRVKRISSSHNIELLAYTTQEHFLLNNNILENSEKISNSFEKSNILKSLLFPSDMGENFKIMILCDSMNNDFEINFKDYRHKL
;
A
#
# COMPACT_ATOMS: atom_id res chain seq x y z
N MET A 1 -20.95 -16.60 -3.00
CA MET A 1 -22.36 -16.36 -3.45
C MET A 1 -23.03 -15.17 -2.75
N GLU A 2 -22.79 -14.91 -1.46
CA GLU A 2 -23.48 -13.82 -0.74
C GLU A 2 -22.98 -12.42 -1.16
N LEU A 3 -21.68 -12.18 -1.23
CA LEU A 3 -21.13 -10.90 -1.68
C LEU A 3 -21.60 -10.56 -3.09
N LEU A 4 -21.60 -11.53 -3.99
CA LEU A 4 -22.11 -11.37 -5.36
C LEU A 4 -23.56 -10.83 -5.37
N LYS A 5 -24.45 -11.37 -4.51
CA LYS A 5 -25.83 -10.87 -4.38
C LYS A 5 -25.87 -9.40 -3.93
N LYS A 6 -24.98 -9.00 -3.00
CA LYS A 6 -24.89 -7.61 -2.53
C LYS A 6 -24.41 -6.68 -3.64
N ILE A 7 -23.41 -7.10 -4.41
CA ILE A 7 -22.90 -6.37 -5.57
C ILE A 7 -24.01 -6.21 -6.62
N HIS A 8 -24.72 -7.29 -6.96
CA HIS A 8 -25.87 -7.22 -7.89
C HIS A 8 -26.94 -6.25 -7.42
N ALA A 9 -27.31 -6.31 -6.14
CA ALA A 9 -28.33 -5.43 -5.58
C ALA A 9 -27.90 -3.95 -5.68
N LYS A 10 -26.66 -3.62 -5.29
CA LYS A 10 -26.12 -2.26 -5.36
C LYS A 10 -26.00 -1.78 -6.80
N ALA A 11 -25.52 -2.63 -7.72
CA ALA A 11 -25.41 -2.29 -9.14
C ALA A 11 -26.79 -2.07 -9.81
N LYS A 12 -27.83 -2.81 -9.42
CA LYS A 12 -29.20 -2.59 -9.90
C LYS A 12 -29.83 -1.33 -9.33
N GLN A 13 -29.60 -1.06 -8.04
CA GLN A 13 -30.14 0.12 -7.35
C GLN A 13 -29.59 1.43 -7.94
N ASN A 14 -28.31 1.47 -8.29
CA ASN A 14 -27.59 2.65 -8.75
C ASN A 14 -27.39 2.67 -10.28
N GLU A 15 -28.05 1.77 -11.05
CA GLU A 15 -27.83 1.51 -12.48
C GLU A 15 -26.46 0.92 -12.80
N TYR A 16 -25.43 1.21 -12.03
CA TYR A 16 -24.08 0.66 -12.11
C TYR A 16 -23.33 0.87 -10.79
N LEU A 17 -22.18 0.19 -10.65
CA LEU A 17 -21.15 0.50 -9.65
C LEU A 17 -19.91 1.04 -10.36
N THR A 18 -19.30 2.08 -9.83
CA THR A 18 -17.96 2.49 -10.25
C THR A 18 -16.96 1.40 -9.87
N PHE A 19 -15.80 1.37 -10.53
CA PHE A 19 -14.84 0.30 -10.27
C PHE A 19 -14.24 0.40 -8.86
N ASP A 20 -14.02 1.60 -8.34
CA ASP A 20 -13.58 1.82 -6.96
C ASP A 20 -14.60 1.31 -5.94
N ASP A 21 -15.90 1.56 -6.12
CA ASP A 21 -16.96 0.97 -5.29
C ASP A 21 -16.96 -0.57 -5.33
N TYR A 22 -16.75 -1.14 -6.52
CA TYR A 22 -16.65 -2.58 -6.69
C TYR A 22 -15.43 -3.15 -5.96
N MET A 23 -14.27 -2.52 -6.11
CA MET A 23 -13.02 -2.89 -5.44
C MET A 23 -13.18 -2.80 -3.91
N GLU A 24 -13.78 -1.70 -3.40
CA GLU A 24 -14.09 -1.55 -1.95
C GLU A 24 -14.96 -2.72 -1.45
N MET A 25 -16.00 -3.10 -2.19
CA MET A 25 -16.84 -4.24 -1.81
C MET A 25 -16.08 -5.57 -1.85
N CYS A 26 -15.27 -5.80 -2.89
CA CYS A 26 -14.51 -7.04 -3.02
C CYS A 26 -13.44 -7.20 -1.95
N LEU A 27 -12.80 -6.11 -1.53
CA LEU A 27 -11.71 -6.15 -0.55
C LEU A 27 -12.19 -6.01 0.89
N TYR A 28 -13.14 -5.10 1.17
CA TYR A 28 -13.42 -4.64 2.52
C TYR A 28 -14.84 -4.87 3.01
N TYR A 29 -15.75 -5.49 2.21
CA TYR A 29 -17.12 -5.73 2.67
C TYR A 29 -17.12 -6.55 3.98
N PRO A 30 -17.87 -6.15 5.02
CA PRO A 30 -17.87 -6.83 6.31
C PRO A 30 -18.13 -8.34 6.17
N ASN A 31 -17.24 -9.15 6.72
CA ASN A 31 -17.23 -10.63 6.74
C ASN A 31 -17.16 -11.32 5.37
N LEU A 32 -17.24 -10.61 4.25
CA LEU A 32 -17.33 -11.20 2.90
C LEU A 32 -16.23 -10.71 1.96
N GLY A 33 -15.70 -9.53 2.17
CA GLY A 33 -14.58 -8.98 1.39
C GLY A 33 -13.28 -9.69 1.72
N TYR A 34 -12.34 -9.70 0.79
CA TYR A 34 -11.09 -10.45 0.86
C TYR A 34 -10.39 -10.30 2.21
N TYR A 35 -10.10 -9.07 2.66
CA TYR A 35 -9.42 -8.83 3.94
C TYR A 35 -10.31 -9.09 5.17
N ASN A 36 -11.62 -9.15 5.02
CA ASN A 36 -12.58 -9.41 6.11
C ASN A 36 -13.11 -10.85 6.14
N ASN A 37 -12.72 -11.69 5.19
CA ASN A 37 -13.19 -13.06 5.07
C ASN A 37 -12.33 -14.00 5.92
N ALA A 38 -12.93 -14.60 6.95
CA ALA A 38 -12.25 -15.51 7.86
C ALA A 38 -11.71 -16.80 7.19
N ASN A 39 -12.17 -17.13 5.99
CA ASN A 39 -11.70 -18.29 5.22
C ASN A 39 -10.43 -17.99 4.41
N ILE A 40 -10.01 -16.73 4.36
CA ILE A 40 -8.78 -16.32 3.65
C ILE A 40 -7.67 -16.22 4.66
N SER A 41 -6.57 -16.89 4.37
CA SER A 41 -5.37 -16.87 5.20
C SER A 41 -4.32 -15.97 4.57
N LEU A 42 -3.81 -15.02 5.35
CA LEU A 42 -2.60 -14.26 4.99
C LEU A 42 -1.31 -14.96 5.49
N ASN A 43 -1.40 -16.24 5.91
CA ASN A 43 -0.20 -17.00 6.25
C ASN A 43 0.59 -17.31 4.96
N PRO A 44 1.91 -17.11 4.91
CA PRO A 44 2.74 -17.29 3.72
C PRO A 44 2.59 -18.64 3.01
N LYS A 45 2.26 -19.71 3.75
CA LYS A 45 2.04 -21.04 3.17
C LYS A 45 0.74 -21.18 2.37
N ASN A 46 -0.24 -20.30 2.62
CA ASN A 46 -1.59 -20.38 2.03
C ASN A 46 -2.10 -19.00 1.56
N ALA A 47 -1.27 -17.98 1.60
CA ALA A 47 -1.60 -16.63 1.13
C ALA A 47 -1.61 -16.58 -0.40
N ASP A 48 -2.35 -15.65 -0.96
CA ASP A 48 -2.39 -15.41 -2.39
C ASP A 48 -1.11 -14.68 -2.89
N PHE A 49 -0.40 -14.01 -1.99
CA PHE A 49 0.88 -13.33 -2.21
C PHE A 49 1.72 -13.32 -0.92
N ILE A 50 3.01 -13.03 -1.05
CA ILE A 50 3.95 -12.94 0.08
C ILE A 50 4.47 -11.51 0.14
N THR A 51 4.35 -10.87 1.30
CA THR A 51 4.84 -9.50 1.53
C THR A 51 6.25 -9.51 2.13
N GLY A 52 6.96 -8.39 2.02
CA GLY A 52 8.32 -8.25 2.56
C GLY A 52 8.49 -8.71 4.01
N PRO A 53 7.60 -8.28 4.96
CA PRO A 53 7.68 -8.71 6.36
C PRO A 53 7.57 -10.23 6.56
N GLU A 54 6.89 -10.94 5.64
CA GLU A 54 6.65 -12.37 5.76
C GLU A 54 7.78 -13.23 5.15
N ILE A 55 8.63 -12.63 4.32
CA ILE A 55 9.81 -13.30 3.78
C ILE A 55 10.84 -13.53 4.88
N SER A 56 11.12 -12.50 5.70
CA SER A 56 12.12 -12.59 6.76
C SER A 56 12.00 -11.45 7.78
N SER A 57 12.41 -11.73 9.03
CA SER A 57 12.60 -10.70 10.07
C SER A 57 13.58 -9.60 9.66
N LEU A 58 14.51 -9.88 8.74
CA LEU A 58 15.48 -8.90 8.23
C LEU A 58 14.82 -7.66 7.65
N TYR A 59 13.63 -7.82 7.06
CA TYR A 59 12.84 -6.71 6.53
C TYR A 59 12.42 -5.75 7.63
N ALA A 60 11.80 -6.27 8.69
CA ALA A 60 11.36 -5.45 9.84
C ALA A 60 12.56 -4.86 10.61
N GLU A 61 13.69 -5.57 10.66
CA GLU A 61 14.91 -5.07 11.28
C GLU A 61 15.54 -3.90 10.50
N SER A 62 15.48 -3.91 9.18
CA SER A 62 15.91 -2.78 8.37
C SER A 62 15.02 -1.56 8.60
N ILE A 63 13.71 -1.74 8.72
CA ILE A 63 12.77 -0.66 9.06
C ILE A 63 13.02 -0.16 10.48
N LEU A 64 13.31 -1.04 11.44
CA LEU A 64 13.70 -0.66 12.79
C LEU A 64 14.99 0.18 12.81
N ASN A 65 16.00 -0.16 12.00
CA ASN A 65 17.22 0.64 11.91
C ASN A 65 16.92 2.04 11.36
N PHE A 66 16.04 2.15 10.36
CA PHE A 66 15.58 3.45 9.89
C PHE A 66 14.81 4.23 10.96
N TYR A 67 13.92 3.58 11.71
CA TYR A 67 13.22 4.20 12.84
C TYR A 67 14.16 4.76 13.90
N LYS A 68 15.25 4.04 14.24
CA LYS A 68 16.26 4.53 15.19
C LYS A 68 16.86 5.86 14.74
N ASN A 69 17.19 5.96 13.45
CA ASN A 69 17.67 7.22 12.87
C ASN A 69 16.59 8.31 12.98
N CYS A 70 15.34 8.00 12.66
CA CYS A 70 14.23 8.95 12.75
C CYS A 70 14.00 9.47 14.18
N LYS A 71 14.21 8.64 15.21
CA LYS A 71 14.17 9.09 16.62
C LYS A 71 15.16 10.22 16.89
N VAL A 72 16.37 10.12 16.34
CA VAL A 72 17.42 11.13 16.54
C VAL A 72 17.07 12.44 15.81
N PHE A 73 16.62 12.36 14.57
CA PHE A 73 16.42 13.55 13.73
C PHE A 73 15.10 14.26 14.00
N LYS A 74 14.03 13.52 14.25
CA LYS A 74 12.66 14.05 14.34
C LYS A 74 12.03 13.93 15.72
N ASN A 75 12.72 13.28 16.66
CA ASN A 75 12.20 13.01 17.99
C ASN A 75 10.86 12.25 17.98
N VAL A 76 10.70 11.33 17.01
CA VAL A 76 9.56 10.40 17.00
C VAL A 76 9.80 9.31 18.04
N ASP A 77 8.78 9.01 18.84
CA ASP A 77 8.90 8.10 19.97
C ASP A 77 7.87 6.96 19.95
N SER A 78 6.97 7.00 19.00
CA SER A 78 5.92 5.99 18.79
C SER A 78 5.92 5.51 17.35
N VAL A 79 5.27 4.40 17.08
CA VAL A 79 5.10 3.84 15.73
C VAL A 79 3.61 3.73 15.43
N LEU A 80 3.21 3.98 14.18
CA LEU A 80 1.87 3.73 13.67
C LEU A 80 1.98 2.90 12.38
N GLU A 81 1.44 1.70 12.39
CA GLU A 81 1.34 0.83 11.23
C GLU A 81 -0.08 0.80 10.69
N PHE A 82 -0.23 1.12 9.40
CA PHE A 82 -1.48 0.95 8.66
C PHE A 82 -1.52 -0.45 8.06
N GLY A 83 -2.65 -1.18 8.25
CA GLY A 83 -2.87 -2.45 7.59
C GLY A 83 -1.81 -3.50 7.94
N ALA A 84 -1.64 -3.84 9.21
CA ALA A 84 -0.58 -4.73 9.68
C ALA A 84 -0.67 -6.20 9.19
N GLY A 85 -1.65 -6.52 8.36
CA GLY A 85 -1.81 -7.85 7.75
C GLY A 85 -1.81 -8.97 8.79
N SER A 86 -0.85 -9.91 8.70
CA SER A 86 -0.67 -10.98 9.68
C SER A 86 -0.08 -10.52 11.03
N GLY A 87 0.41 -9.26 11.10
CA GLY A 87 1.12 -8.70 12.26
C GLY A 87 2.62 -9.07 12.32
N GLU A 88 3.20 -9.56 11.21
CA GLU A 88 4.59 -10.00 11.16
C GLU A 88 5.56 -8.82 11.31
N MET A 89 5.25 -7.68 10.66
CA MET A 89 6.04 -6.46 10.79
C MET A 89 6.11 -6.01 12.26
N ALA A 90 4.98 -5.79 12.90
CA ALA A 90 4.91 -5.38 14.31
C ALA A 90 5.63 -6.36 15.24
N TYR A 91 5.42 -7.68 15.03
CA TYR A 91 6.03 -8.73 15.82
C TYR A 91 7.56 -8.68 15.75
N ASN A 92 8.12 -8.70 14.53
CA ASN A 92 9.57 -8.72 14.33
C ASN A 92 10.22 -7.38 14.67
N PHE A 93 9.56 -6.27 14.40
CA PHE A 93 10.01 -4.93 14.81
C PHE A 93 10.20 -4.89 16.33
N LEU A 94 9.17 -5.23 17.11
CA LEU A 94 9.21 -5.17 18.57
C LEU A 94 10.19 -6.19 19.16
N ARG A 95 10.20 -7.43 18.65
CA ARG A 95 11.09 -8.49 19.13
C ARG A 95 12.57 -8.13 19.01
N ASN A 96 12.95 -7.40 17.95
CA ASN A 96 14.33 -7.02 17.68
C ASN A 96 14.71 -5.64 18.23
N THR A 97 13.75 -4.93 18.86
CA THR A 97 14.00 -3.60 19.45
C THR A 97 14.72 -3.73 20.81
N SER A 98 15.79 -2.93 20.98
CA SER A 98 16.47 -2.78 22.26
C SER A 98 15.62 -1.95 23.25
N GLU A 99 15.93 -1.99 24.54
CA GLU A 99 15.18 -1.22 25.56
C GLU A 99 15.26 0.30 25.33
N GLN A 100 16.41 0.79 24.90
CA GLN A 100 16.62 2.23 24.61
C GLN A 100 15.88 2.71 23.38
N ASP A 101 15.63 1.82 22.40
CA ASP A 101 14.95 2.13 21.15
C ASP A 101 13.45 1.83 21.18
N MET A 102 12.97 1.23 22.30
CA MET A 102 11.59 0.83 22.46
C MET A 102 10.64 2.00 22.22
N PRO A 103 9.65 1.87 21.30
CA PRO A 103 8.65 2.90 21.13
C PRO A 103 7.77 3.02 22.38
N LYS A 104 7.32 4.22 22.70
CA LYS A 104 6.34 4.45 23.76
C LYS A 104 5.07 3.63 23.51
N LYS A 105 4.58 3.68 22.26
CA LYS A 105 3.45 2.89 21.76
C LYS A 105 3.73 2.43 20.33
N TYR A 106 3.18 1.27 20.00
CA TYR A 106 3.07 0.74 18.65
C TYR A 106 1.59 0.67 18.29
N TYR A 107 1.11 1.66 17.56
CA TYR A 107 -0.28 1.71 17.13
C TYR A 107 -0.46 0.87 15.87
N ILE A 108 -1.57 0.15 15.79
CA ILE A 108 -2.02 -0.54 14.58
C ILE A 108 -3.40 -0.02 14.21
N LEU A 109 -3.53 0.52 12.99
CA LEU A 109 -4.81 0.87 12.40
C LEU A 109 -5.17 -0.18 11.37
N GLU A 110 -6.10 -1.07 11.73
CA GLU A 110 -6.55 -2.20 10.93
C GLU A 110 -8.09 -2.17 10.82
N LYS A 111 -8.62 -2.30 9.59
CA LYS A 111 -10.06 -2.32 9.34
C LYS A 111 -10.68 -3.71 9.57
N SER A 112 -9.90 -4.76 9.37
CA SER A 112 -10.36 -6.14 9.47
C SER A 112 -10.40 -6.65 10.90
N THR A 113 -11.60 -6.91 11.43
CA THR A 113 -11.76 -7.53 12.76
C THR A 113 -11.17 -8.93 12.83
N HIS A 114 -11.13 -9.64 11.69
CA HIS A 114 -10.50 -10.95 11.58
C HIS A 114 -8.98 -10.84 11.73
N LEU A 115 -8.34 -9.93 10.98
CA LEU A 115 -6.90 -9.70 11.07
C LEU A 115 -6.49 -9.18 12.45
N ILE A 116 -7.26 -8.27 13.06
CA ILE A 116 -7.01 -7.83 14.45
C ILE A 116 -6.93 -9.01 15.42
N LYS A 117 -7.80 -10.03 15.29
CA LYS A 117 -7.73 -11.23 16.16
C LYS A 117 -6.45 -12.02 15.93
N GLN A 118 -6.02 -12.17 14.67
CA GLN A 118 -4.76 -12.86 14.34
C GLN A 118 -3.55 -12.08 14.87
N GLN A 119 -3.51 -10.77 14.63
CA GLN A 119 -2.47 -9.88 15.13
C GLN A 119 -2.36 -9.94 16.65
N LYS A 120 -3.48 -9.85 17.38
CA LYS A 120 -3.50 -9.97 18.85
C LYS A 120 -2.95 -11.30 19.31
N LYS A 121 -3.31 -12.41 18.67
CA LYS A 121 -2.76 -13.74 18.99
C LYS A 121 -1.25 -13.79 18.76
N LYS A 122 -0.75 -13.25 17.65
CA LYS A 122 0.69 -13.22 17.34
C LYS A 122 1.44 -12.35 18.37
N ILE A 123 0.99 -11.14 18.59
CA ILE A 123 1.63 -10.18 19.50
C ILE A 123 1.62 -10.68 20.95
N SER A 124 0.56 -11.38 21.40
CA SER A 124 0.50 -11.94 22.74
C SER A 124 1.56 -13.03 23.04
N SER A 125 2.22 -13.57 22.00
CA SER A 125 3.35 -14.49 22.17
C SER A 125 4.67 -13.78 22.51
N LEU A 126 4.74 -12.46 22.37
CA LEU A 126 5.88 -11.66 22.81
C LEU A 126 5.87 -11.51 24.35
N PRO A 127 7.06 -11.35 24.99
CA PRO A 127 7.13 -10.92 26.36
C PRO A 127 6.30 -9.65 26.63
N LYS A 128 5.68 -9.55 27.81
CA LYS A 128 4.79 -8.42 28.18
C LYS A 128 5.40 -7.05 27.95
N LYS A 129 6.69 -6.88 28.19
CA LYS A 129 7.39 -5.61 27.95
C LYS A 129 7.25 -5.09 26.50
N TYR A 130 7.00 -5.97 25.52
CA TYR A 130 6.75 -5.65 24.11
C TYR A 130 5.26 -5.61 23.79
N SER A 131 4.52 -6.67 24.17
CA SER A 131 3.11 -6.81 23.81
C SER A 131 2.24 -5.70 24.41
N ASP A 132 2.56 -5.21 25.61
CA ASP A 132 1.83 -4.11 26.27
C ASP A 132 2.05 -2.74 25.60
N LYS A 133 2.98 -2.65 24.64
CA LYS A 133 3.20 -1.46 23.82
C LYS A 133 2.22 -1.35 22.66
N VAL A 134 1.61 -2.47 22.22
CA VAL A 134 0.77 -2.51 21.04
C VAL A 134 -0.66 -2.08 21.36
N VAL A 135 -1.16 -1.13 20.58
CA VAL A 135 -2.51 -0.56 20.73
C VAL A 135 -3.21 -0.58 19.39
N TRP A 136 -4.33 -1.30 19.28
CA TRP A 136 -5.20 -1.24 18.09
C TRP A 136 -6.10 -0.03 18.18
N ILE A 137 -6.08 0.80 17.13
CA ILE A 137 -6.85 2.04 17.05
C ILE A 137 -7.82 2.01 15.87
N SER A 138 -8.89 2.77 15.95
CA SER A 138 -9.91 2.93 14.88
C SER A 138 -9.91 4.30 14.23
N ASN A 139 -9.20 5.27 14.81
CA ASN A 139 -9.06 6.63 14.30
C ASN A 139 -7.66 7.18 14.59
N LEU A 140 -7.34 8.35 14.05
CA LEU A 140 -6.03 8.99 14.14
C LEU A 140 -5.98 10.13 15.17
N ASP A 141 -6.98 10.24 16.04
CA ASP A 141 -7.08 11.35 16.98
C ASP A 141 -5.95 11.31 18.02
N LYS A 142 -5.34 12.47 18.27
CA LYS A 142 -4.32 12.65 19.30
C LYS A 142 -3.04 11.81 19.14
N ILE A 143 -2.66 11.53 17.90
CA ILE A 143 -1.37 10.89 17.60
C ILE A 143 -0.37 11.96 17.21
N GLU A 144 0.79 11.95 17.86
CA GLU A 144 1.90 12.83 17.56
C GLU A 144 3.24 12.14 17.84
N ASN A 145 4.35 12.74 17.38
CA ASN A 145 5.70 12.22 17.54
C ASN A 145 5.84 10.78 17.04
N VAL A 146 5.36 10.50 15.81
CA VAL A 146 5.14 9.14 15.34
C VAL A 146 5.89 8.84 14.05
N PHE A 147 6.48 7.66 14.00
CA PHE A 147 6.97 7.02 12.78
C PHE A 147 5.84 6.19 12.18
N ILE A 148 5.38 6.60 11.01
CA ILE A 148 4.24 5.97 10.31
C ILE A 148 4.77 5.00 9.27
N ILE A 149 4.19 3.80 9.20
CA ILE A 149 4.48 2.76 8.23
C ILE A 149 3.20 2.43 7.45
N ALA A 150 3.28 2.51 6.12
CA ALA A 150 2.28 1.95 5.21
C ALA A 150 3.02 1.03 4.22
N ASN A 151 2.99 -0.28 4.49
CA ASN A 151 3.59 -1.30 3.66
C ASN A 151 2.50 -2.05 2.91
N GLU A 152 2.48 -1.93 1.58
CA GLU A 152 1.44 -2.53 0.72
C GLU A 152 0.03 -2.13 1.19
N VAL A 153 -0.22 -0.83 1.27
CA VAL A 153 -1.48 -0.25 1.72
C VAL A 153 -2.11 0.61 0.63
N LEU A 154 -1.29 1.37 -0.10
CA LEU A 154 -1.80 2.30 -1.10
C LEU A 154 -2.30 1.56 -2.35
N ASP A 155 -1.70 0.45 -2.70
CA ASP A 155 -2.10 -0.42 -3.81
C ASP A 155 -3.50 -1.03 -3.63
N ALA A 156 -3.91 -1.25 -2.37
CA ALA A 156 -5.22 -1.76 -2.00
C ALA A 156 -6.29 -0.66 -1.78
N ILE A 157 -5.94 0.62 -1.94
CA ILE A 157 -6.92 1.72 -1.92
C ILE A 157 -7.72 1.70 -3.23
N PRO A 158 -9.06 1.62 -3.15
CA PRO A 158 -9.92 1.54 -4.34
C PRO A 158 -9.67 2.65 -5.35
N SER A 159 -9.55 2.29 -6.61
CA SER A 159 -9.19 3.19 -7.70
C SER A 159 -10.21 3.14 -8.83
N LYS A 160 -10.43 4.28 -9.48
CA LYS A 160 -11.25 4.36 -10.68
C LYS A 160 -10.48 3.87 -11.90
N VAL A 161 -11.18 3.19 -12.79
CA VAL A 161 -10.62 2.64 -14.04
C VAL A 161 -11.24 3.36 -15.23
N PHE A 162 -10.40 3.68 -16.19
CA PHE A 162 -10.77 4.44 -17.38
C PHE A 162 -10.32 3.74 -18.67
N SER A 163 -10.95 4.12 -19.76
CA SER A 163 -10.48 3.78 -21.09
C SER A 163 -10.54 5.00 -22.02
N LYS A 164 -9.62 5.06 -22.98
CA LYS A 164 -9.68 6.02 -24.09
C LYS A 164 -9.92 5.28 -25.40
N ARG A 165 -10.99 5.62 -26.10
CA ARG A 165 -11.35 5.06 -27.40
C ARG A 165 -11.88 6.15 -28.32
N LYS A 166 -11.47 6.16 -29.58
CA LYS A 166 -11.90 7.16 -30.59
C LYS A 166 -11.79 8.59 -30.07
N ASN A 167 -10.69 8.90 -29.38
CA ASN A 167 -10.40 10.20 -28.74
C ASN A 167 -11.39 10.64 -27.65
N LYS A 168 -12.21 9.75 -27.13
CA LYS A 168 -13.10 9.98 -25.97
C LYS A 168 -12.64 9.17 -24.76
N PHE A 169 -12.86 9.74 -23.57
CA PHE A 169 -12.59 9.10 -22.30
C PHE A 169 -13.87 8.53 -21.70
N TYR A 170 -13.77 7.31 -21.24
CA TYR A 170 -14.85 6.56 -20.59
C TYR A 170 -14.39 6.08 -19.21
N GLU A 171 -15.30 6.11 -18.24
CA GLU A 171 -15.11 5.45 -16.96
C GLU A 171 -15.63 4.00 -17.08
N LYS A 172 -14.86 3.05 -16.59
CA LYS A 172 -15.28 1.63 -16.53
C LYS A 172 -16.11 1.40 -15.27
N VAL A 173 -17.28 0.84 -15.46
CA VAL A 173 -18.24 0.55 -14.40
C VAL A 173 -18.70 -0.90 -14.46
N ILE A 174 -19.22 -1.39 -13.35
CA ILE A 174 -19.81 -2.71 -13.23
C ILE A 174 -21.32 -2.60 -13.34
N LYS A 175 -21.90 -3.28 -14.32
CA LYS A 175 -23.36 -3.41 -14.50
C LYS A 175 -23.82 -4.83 -14.21
N SER A 176 -25.10 -4.94 -13.89
CA SER A 176 -25.77 -6.21 -13.58
C SER A 176 -26.91 -6.46 -14.55
N LYS A 177 -26.88 -7.59 -15.27
CA LYS A 177 -27.95 -8.03 -16.14
C LYS A 177 -28.07 -9.57 -16.06
N ASP A 178 -29.27 -10.11 -16.02
CA ASP A 178 -29.55 -11.56 -16.04
C ASP A 178 -28.71 -12.38 -15.03
N ASN A 179 -28.55 -11.84 -13.82
CA ASN A 179 -27.70 -12.37 -12.75
C ASN A 179 -26.20 -12.51 -13.10
N ALA A 180 -25.73 -11.86 -14.15
CA ALA A 180 -24.32 -11.72 -14.48
C ALA A 180 -23.83 -10.29 -14.25
N LEU A 181 -22.58 -10.15 -13.80
CA LEU A 181 -21.86 -8.88 -13.78
C LEU A 181 -21.05 -8.72 -15.06
N TYR A 182 -20.98 -7.51 -15.58
CA TYR A 182 -20.16 -7.21 -16.74
C TYR A 182 -19.57 -5.80 -16.65
N LEU A 183 -18.39 -5.64 -17.23
CA LEU A 183 -17.76 -4.32 -17.38
C LEU A 183 -18.46 -3.56 -18.51
N SER A 184 -18.72 -2.29 -18.27
CA SER A 184 -19.30 -1.37 -19.23
C SER A 184 -18.56 -0.03 -19.18
N ASP A 185 -18.55 0.67 -20.32
CA ASP A 185 -18.01 2.01 -20.40
C ASP A 185 -19.16 3.02 -20.31
N ILE A 186 -18.99 4.06 -19.48
CA ILE A 186 -19.87 5.25 -19.43
C ILE A 186 -19.07 6.49 -19.74
N ASP A 187 -19.72 7.55 -20.21
CA ASP A 187 -19.05 8.82 -20.45
C ASP A 187 -18.51 9.40 -19.15
N CYS A 188 -17.24 9.80 -19.13
CA CYS A 188 -16.68 10.50 -17.98
C CYS A 188 -17.44 11.81 -17.74
N ASN A 189 -17.67 12.14 -16.47
CA ASN A 189 -18.20 13.45 -16.09
C ASN A 189 -17.16 14.57 -16.35
N SER A 190 -17.57 15.83 -16.19
CA SER A 190 -16.72 16.99 -16.47
C SER A 190 -15.48 17.05 -15.57
N LEU A 191 -15.61 16.71 -14.28
CA LEU A 191 -14.51 16.75 -13.32
C LEU A 191 -13.42 15.72 -13.66
N LEU A 192 -13.82 14.50 -13.96
CA LEU A 192 -12.89 13.43 -14.36
C LEU A 192 -12.21 13.74 -15.70
N LYS A 193 -12.94 14.30 -16.66
CA LYS A 193 -12.35 14.76 -17.93
C LYS A 193 -11.31 15.86 -17.71
N GLU A 194 -11.56 16.78 -16.79
CA GLU A 194 -10.59 17.83 -16.47
C GLU A 194 -9.35 17.26 -15.77
N GLU A 195 -9.52 16.34 -14.81
CA GLU A 195 -8.41 15.65 -14.16
C GLU A 195 -7.52 14.93 -15.19
N ILE A 196 -8.11 14.21 -16.13
CA ILE A 196 -7.36 13.53 -17.20
C ILE A 196 -6.59 14.54 -18.07
N LYS A 197 -7.19 15.68 -18.42
CA LYS A 197 -6.49 16.74 -19.17
C LYS A 197 -5.30 17.30 -18.39
N VAL A 198 -5.45 17.47 -17.07
CA VAL A 198 -4.37 17.93 -16.21
C VAL A 198 -3.22 16.91 -16.17
N ILE A 199 -3.52 15.61 -16.10
CA ILE A 199 -2.53 14.53 -16.22
C ILE A 199 -1.81 14.62 -17.58
N GLU A 200 -2.54 14.68 -18.70
CA GLU A 200 -1.96 14.81 -20.04
C GLU A 200 -1.06 16.07 -20.17
N LYS A 201 -1.47 17.20 -19.56
CA LYS A 201 -0.69 18.44 -19.55
C LYS A 201 0.63 18.29 -18.79
N ARG A 202 0.61 17.65 -17.60
CA ARG A 202 1.83 17.39 -16.80
C ARG A 202 2.79 16.48 -17.53
N MET A 203 2.30 15.39 -18.10
CA MET A 203 3.12 14.46 -18.89
C MET A 203 3.62 15.05 -20.21
N LYS A 204 3.10 16.21 -20.66
CA LYS A 204 3.38 16.82 -21.98
C LYS A 204 3.09 15.87 -23.15
N ARG A 205 2.20 14.91 -22.97
CA ARG A 205 1.78 13.94 -23.98
C ARG A 205 0.31 13.55 -23.79
N LYS A 206 -0.31 13.07 -24.87
CA LYS A 206 -1.68 12.55 -24.82
C LYS A 206 -1.68 11.08 -24.46
N ILE A 207 -2.68 10.64 -23.68
CA ILE A 207 -3.00 9.24 -23.49
C ILE A 207 -3.40 8.66 -24.85
N PRO A 208 -2.82 7.51 -25.28
CA PRO A 208 -3.14 6.91 -26.57
C PRO A 208 -4.60 6.43 -26.69
N ASN A 209 -5.07 6.19 -27.91
CA ASN A 209 -6.34 5.47 -28.10
C ASN A 209 -6.15 3.98 -27.78
N ASN A 210 -7.23 3.31 -27.43
CA ASN A 210 -7.26 1.89 -26.99
C ASN A 210 -6.38 1.65 -25.76
N TYR A 211 -6.44 2.56 -24.81
CA TYR A 211 -5.63 2.58 -23.61
C TYR A 211 -6.54 2.52 -22.38
N ASN A 212 -6.28 1.55 -21.47
CA ASN A 212 -6.91 1.48 -20.17
C ASN A 212 -5.93 2.03 -19.13
N PHE A 213 -6.43 2.68 -18.08
CA PHE A 213 -5.62 3.24 -17.01
C PHE A 213 -6.46 3.47 -15.75
N GLU A 214 -5.80 3.62 -14.64
CA GLU A 214 -6.39 3.89 -13.32
C GLU A 214 -6.07 5.32 -12.88
N ILE A 215 -6.94 5.87 -12.03
CA ILE A 215 -6.68 7.09 -11.27
C ILE A 215 -7.05 6.82 -9.80
N ASN A 216 -6.06 6.97 -8.93
CA ASN A 216 -6.22 6.74 -7.48
C ASN A 216 -6.88 7.95 -6.81
N THR A 217 -8.15 8.22 -7.10
CA THR A 217 -8.89 9.38 -6.58
C THR A 217 -9.05 9.35 -5.05
N ASN A 218 -9.05 8.17 -4.45
CA ASN A 218 -9.23 8.00 -3.01
C ASN A 218 -7.97 8.32 -2.17
N TYR A 219 -6.81 8.51 -2.82
CA TYR A 219 -5.59 8.93 -2.10
C TYR A 219 -5.74 10.29 -1.43
N ASP A 220 -6.45 11.23 -2.05
CA ASP A 220 -6.69 12.56 -1.48
C ASP A 220 -7.34 12.45 -0.09
N ASN A 221 -8.39 11.64 0.04
CA ASN A 221 -9.08 11.44 1.31
C ASN A 221 -8.23 10.67 2.33
N PHE A 222 -7.49 9.65 1.90
CA PHE A 222 -6.64 8.84 2.78
C PHE A 222 -5.49 9.66 3.35
N LEU A 223 -4.73 10.32 2.48
CA LEU A 223 -3.55 11.09 2.87
C LEU A 223 -3.91 12.37 3.65
N SER A 224 -4.97 13.09 3.23
CA SER A 224 -5.43 14.29 3.94
C SER A 224 -5.81 13.97 5.39
N LYS A 225 -6.44 12.82 5.65
CA LYS A 225 -6.76 12.40 7.02
C LYS A 225 -5.50 12.20 7.86
N ILE A 226 -4.42 11.67 7.30
CA ILE A 226 -3.15 11.52 7.99
C ILE A 226 -2.56 12.90 8.28
N PHE A 227 -2.42 13.71 7.25
CA PHE A 227 -1.73 15.00 7.32
C PHE A 227 -2.43 16.05 8.18
N THR A 228 -3.75 15.96 8.35
CA THR A 228 -4.52 16.87 9.19
C THR A 228 -4.62 16.45 10.65
N ASN A 229 -4.55 15.15 10.93
CA ASN A 229 -4.77 14.64 12.30
C ASN A 229 -3.48 14.29 13.05
N ILE A 230 -2.38 14.04 12.34
CA ILE A 230 -1.11 13.64 12.95
C ILE A 230 -0.11 14.79 12.86
N LYS A 231 0.63 15.01 13.95
CA LYS A 231 1.67 16.04 14.04
C LYS A 231 3.01 15.42 14.42
N ASN A 232 4.08 16.06 13.95
CA ASN A 232 5.44 15.62 14.18
C ASN A 232 5.65 14.17 13.79
N PHE A 233 5.66 13.91 12.48
CA PHE A 233 5.77 12.56 11.96
C PHE A 233 6.83 12.41 10.86
N ILE A 234 7.29 11.17 10.71
CA ILE A 234 7.92 10.66 9.48
C ILE A 234 7.03 9.55 8.96
N PHE A 235 6.68 9.61 7.69
CA PHE A 235 5.81 8.63 7.05
C PHE A 235 6.58 7.84 5.98
N LEU A 236 6.79 6.57 6.25
CA LEU A 236 7.40 5.58 5.37
C LEU A 236 6.31 4.86 4.57
N VAL A 237 6.24 5.13 3.28
CA VAL A 237 5.39 4.42 2.32
C VAL A 237 6.24 3.43 1.56
N ILE A 238 5.84 2.16 1.59
CA ILE A 238 6.49 1.06 0.87
C ILE A 238 5.44 0.39 0.02
N ASP A 239 5.59 0.48 -1.30
CA ASP A 239 4.61 -0.09 -2.21
C ASP A 239 5.21 -0.27 -3.61
N TYR A 240 4.60 -1.11 -4.44
CA TYR A 240 4.99 -1.18 -5.83
C TYR A 240 4.26 -0.12 -6.66
N GLY A 241 5.00 0.49 -7.58
CA GLY A 241 4.45 1.59 -8.35
C GLY A 241 5.48 2.37 -9.14
N TYR A 242 5.04 3.51 -9.62
CA TYR A 242 5.74 4.26 -10.65
C TYR A 242 5.66 5.78 -10.43
N SER A 243 6.56 6.51 -11.09
CA SER A 243 6.35 7.93 -11.37
C SER A 243 5.19 8.12 -12.37
N GLU A 244 4.54 9.29 -12.42
CA GLU A 244 3.41 9.55 -13.32
C GLU A 244 3.74 9.23 -14.79
N ASN A 245 4.95 9.55 -15.25
CA ASN A 245 5.38 9.27 -16.61
C ASN A 245 5.52 7.76 -16.90
N GLU A 246 5.97 6.99 -15.92
CA GLU A 246 6.09 5.53 -16.02
C GLU A 246 4.73 4.85 -15.81
N PHE A 247 3.88 5.38 -14.91
CA PHE A 247 2.55 4.88 -14.62
C PHE A 247 1.66 4.93 -15.86
N TYR A 248 1.65 6.04 -16.58
CA TYR A 248 0.90 6.21 -17.83
C TYR A 248 1.77 5.98 -19.09
N HIS A 249 2.79 5.13 -19.03
CA HIS A 249 3.64 4.83 -20.18
C HIS A 249 2.82 4.28 -21.35
N THR A 250 3.12 4.69 -22.58
CA THR A 250 2.32 4.35 -23.77
C THR A 250 2.17 2.84 -24.03
N GLU A 251 3.15 2.05 -23.65
CA GLU A 251 3.11 0.59 -23.77
C GLU A 251 2.30 -0.11 -22.66
N ARG A 252 1.92 0.60 -21.59
CA ARG A 252 1.11 0.10 -20.49
C ARG A 252 -0.39 0.22 -20.79
N ASN A 253 -0.80 -0.20 -21.97
CA ASN A 253 -2.15 0.02 -22.52
C ASN A 253 -3.27 -0.78 -21.83
N PHE A 254 -2.93 -1.71 -20.93
CA PHE A 254 -3.89 -2.45 -20.10
C PHE A 254 -4.02 -1.90 -18.67
N GLY A 255 -3.30 -0.81 -18.34
CA GLY A 255 -3.23 -0.27 -17.00
C GLY A 255 -2.33 -1.08 -16.06
N THR A 256 -2.52 -0.89 -14.77
CA THR A 256 -1.72 -1.52 -13.70
C THR A 256 -2.54 -2.42 -12.78
N LEU A 257 -3.86 -2.46 -12.98
CA LEU A 257 -4.79 -3.25 -12.19
C LEU A 257 -4.46 -4.74 -12.27
N GLN A 258 -4.39 -5.39 -11.13
CA GLN A 258 -4.04 -6.80 -11.01
C GLN A 258 -5.01 -7.52 -10.06
N TYR A 259 -5.16 -8.81 -10.30
CA TYR A 259 -6.00 -9.71 -9.50
C TYR A 259 -5.18 -10.96 -9.19
N TYR A 260 -5.07 -11.30 -7.91
CA TYR A 260 -4.27 -12.44 -7.47
C TYR A 260 -5.09 -13.43 -6.66
N LYS A 261 -4.89 -14.72 -6.96
CA LYS A 261 -5.40 -15.83 -6.16
C LYS A 261 -4.44 -17.01 -6.23
N ASN A 262 -4.07 -17.58 -5.07
CA ASN A 262 -3.15 -18.72 -4.98
C ASN A 262 -1.85 -18.49 -5.79
N HIS A 263 -1.22 -17.33 -5.61
CA HIS A 263 0.00 -16.90 -6.32
C HIS A 263 -0.15 -16.81 -7.86
N LYS A 264 -1.38 -16.81 -8.39
CA LYS A 264 -1.64 -16.72 -9.82
C LYS A 264 -2.43 -15.46 -10.14
N LYS A 265 -2.02 -14.80 -11.23
CA LYS A 265 -2.78 -13.69 -11.78
C LYS A 265 -4.06 -14.20 -12.41
N LEU A 266 -5.20 -13.61 -12.04
CA LEU A 266 -6.50 -13.89 -12.65
C LEU A 266 -6.71 -12.97 -13.86
N LEU A 267 -7.46 -13.47 -14.85
CA LEU A 267 -7.84 -12.70 -16.04
C LEU A 267 -9.26 -12.14 -15.95
N GLU A 268 -10.11 -12.75 -15.12
CA GLU A 268 -11.54 -12.42 -15.01
C GLU A 268 -11.88 -11.85 -13.62
N PRO A 269 -11.93 -10.50 -13.48
CA PRO A 269 -12.16 -9.86 -12.19
C PRO A 269 -13.61 -9.98 -11.67
N LEU A 270 -14.53 -10.45 -12.49
CA LEU A 270 -15.97 -10.49 -12.16
C LEU A 270 -16.44 -11.87 -11.69
N VAL A 271 -15.52 -12.78 -11.37
CA VAL A 271 -15.83 -14.14 -10.89
C VAL A 271 -15.12 -14.37 -9.55
N GLY A 272 -15.86 -14.81 -8.52
CA GLY A 272 -15.29 -15.14 -7.21
C GLY A 272 -15.03 -13.94 -6.31
N GLN A 273 -15.85 -12.89 -6.36
CA GLN A 273 -15.72 -11.68 -5.57
C GLN A 273 -15.50 -11.97 -4.07
N GLY A 274 -14.55 -11.26 -3.45
CA GLY A 274 -14.18 -11.46 -2.05
C GLY A 274 -13.32 -12.70 -1.79
N THR A 275 -12.84 -13.40 -2.85
CA THR A 275 -11.97 -14.58 -2.72
C THR A 275 -10.63 -14.42 -3.43
N PHE A 276 -10.29 -13.24 -3.89
CA PHE A 276 -9.04 -12.88 -4.54
C PHE A 276 -8.69 -11.43 -4.18
N ASP A 277 -7.41 -11.12 -4.21
CA ASP A 277 -6.92 -9.77 -4.02
C ASP A 277 -7.06 -8.94 -5.29
N ILE A 278 -7.30 -7.65 -5.11
CA ILE A 278 -7.35 -6.63 -6.18
C ILE A 278 -6.41 -5.51 -5.80
N SER A 279 -5.46 -5.22 -6.65
CA SER A 279 -4.48 -4.17 -6.38
C SER A 279 -4.16 -3.33 -7.62
N VAL A 280 -3.73 -2.10 -7.40
CA VAL A 280 -3.38 -1.11 -8.42
C VAL A 280 -2.02 -0.53 -8.06
N SER A 281 -1.10 -0.48 -9.01
CA SER A 281 0.21 0.16 -8.75
C SER A 281 0.04 1.60 -8.26
N VAL A 282 0.94 2.03 -7.39
CA VAL A 282 0.90 3.38 -6.81
C VAL A 282 1.45 4.41 -7.80
N ASP A 283 0.70 5.48 -8.08
CA ASP A 283 1.23 6.71 -8.69
C ASP A 283 1.91 7.56 -7.60
N PHE A 284 3.21 7.36 -7.41
CA PHE A 284 3.99 8.09 -6.41
C PHE A 284 4.09 9.59 -6.69
N SER A 285 3.98 10.01 -7.95
CA SER A 285 3.91 11.44 -8.28
C SER A 285 2.60 12.06 -7.79
N ARG A 286 1.48 11.30 -7.80
CA ARG A 286 0.22 11.75 -7.18
C ARG A 286 0.35 11.87 -5.68
N VAL A 287 0.93 10.89 -5.01
CA VAL A 287 1.21 10.94 -3.55
C VAL A 287 2.03 12.18 -3.21
N LYS A 288 3.12 12.44 -3.95
CA LYS A 288 3.93 13.66 -3.80
C LYS A 288 3.11 14.95 -3.94
N ARG A 289 2.25 15.04 -4.97
CA ARG A 289 1.42 16.24 -5.21
C ARG A 289 0.45 16.50 -4.05
N ILE A 290 -0.23 15.46 -3.57
CA ILE A 290 -1.14 15.56 -2.42
C ILE A 290 -0.35 15.98 -1.18
N SER A 291 0.79 15.36 -0.92
CA SER A 291 1.66 15.73 0.20
C SER A 291 2.08 17.20 0.14
N SER A 292 2.53 17.66 -1.02
CA SER A 292 2.95 19.06 -1.22
C SER A 292 1.80 20.05 -1.01
N SER A 293 0.56 19.71 -1.39
CA SER A 293 -0.60 20.58 -1.16
C SER A 293 -0.97 20.72 0.33
N HIS A 294 -0.47 19.84 1.18
CA HIS A 294 -0.61 19.89 2.65
C HIS A 294 0.67 20.37 3.36
N ASN A 295 1.62 20.94 2.61
CA ASN A 295 2.93 21.35 3.13
C ASN A 295 3.74 20.21 3.76
N ILE A 296 3.55 18.98 3.26
CA ILE A 296 4.32 17.81 3.66
C ILE A 296 5.51 17.67 2.71
N GLU A 297 6.70 17.56 3.27
CA GLU A 297 7.96 17.47 2.55
C GLU A 297 8.22 16.02 2.09
N LEU A 298 8.73 15.90 0.86
CA LEU A 298 9.27 14.64 0.35
C LEU A 298 10.76 14.58 0.68
N LEU A 299 11.13 13.75 1.65
CA LEU A 299 12.52 13.57 2.06
C LEU A 299 13.30 12.68 1.11
N ALA A 300 12.68 11.56 0.65
CA ALA A 300 13.29 10.62 -0.27
C ALA A 300 12.28 9.88 -1.14
N TYR A 301 12.76 9.45 -2.29
CA TYR A 301 12.11 8.45 -3.14
C TYR A 301 13.18 7.51 -3.71
N THR A 302 13.10 6.22 -3.39
CA THR A 302 14.12 5.23 -3.77
C THR A 302 13.51 3.87 -4.03
N THR A 303 14.33 2.88 -4.38
CA THR A 303 13.91 1.48 -4.48
C THR A 303 14.04 0.78 -3.13
N GLN A 304 13.29 -0.32 -2.96
CA GLN A 304 13.41 -1.16 -1.77
C GLN A 304 14.84 -1.68 -1.58
N GLU A 305 15.50 -2.10 -2.65
CA GLU A 305 16.89 -2.54 -2.61
C GLU A 305 17.80 -1.51 -1.93
N HIS A 306 17.80 -0.28 -2.42
CA HIS A 306 18.67 0.77 -1.89
C HIS A 306 18.33 1.13 -0.44
N PHE A 307 17.04 1.14 -0.10
CA PHE A 307 16.61 1.38 1.27
C PHE A 307 17.08 0.28 2.23
N LEU A 308 16.85 -0.99 1.89
CA LEU A 308 17.24 -2.12 2.74
C LEU A 308 18.75 -2.24 2.90
N LEU A 309 19.52 -2.04 1.81
CA LEU A 309 20.99 -2.04 1.85
C LEU A 309 21.51 -0.95 2.80
N ASN A 310 20.94 0.24 2.75
CA ASN A 310 21.36 1.34 3.62
C ASN A 310 20.94 1.18 5.08
N ASN A 311 19.99 0.30 5.34
CA ASN A 311 19.51 -0.01 6.68
C ASN A 311 19.97 -1.40 7.17
N ASN A 312 21.20 -1.76 6.81
CA ASN A 312 22.00 -2.87 7.34
C ASN A 312 21.40 -4.26 7.11
N ILE A 313 20.67 -4.49 5.99
CA ILE A 313 20.12 -5.82 5.72
C ILE A 313 21.20 -6.88 5.54
N LEU A 314 22.35 -6.52 4.94
CA LEU A 314 23.46 -7.46 4.73
C LEU A 314 24.09 -7.86 6.07
N GLU A 315 24.43 -6.89 6.91
CA GLU A 315 24.98 -7.11 8.24
C GLU A 315 24.02 -7.93 9.10
N ASN A 316 22.75 -7.58 9.09
CA ASN A 316 21.71 -8.34 9.80
C ASN A 316 21.57 -9.77 9.28
N SER A 317 21.86 -10.00 7.99
CA SER A 317 21.75 -11.34 7.38
C SER A 317 22.85 -12.32 7.86
N GLU A 318 23.97 -11.81 8.40
CA GLU A 318 25.10 -12.64 8.85
C GLU A 318 24.71 -13.59 10.00
N LYS A 319 23.63 -13.32 10.74
CA LYS A 319 23.10 -14.22 11.77
C LYS A 319 22.39 -15.46 11.22
N ILE A 320 22.09 -15.50 9.90
CA ILE A 320 21.50 -16.66 9.24
C ILE A 320 22.61 -17.62 8.85
N SER A 321 22.73 -18.73 9.56
CA SER A 321 23.78 -19.74 9.37
C SER A 321 23.60 -20.55 8.08
N ASN A 322 22.37 -20.75 7.62
CA ASN A 322 22.10 -21.45 6.36
C ASN A 322 22.31 -20.51 5.17
N SER A 323 23.41 -20.72 4.45
CA SER A 323 23.79 -19.88 3.31
C SER A 323 22.79 -19.90 2.15
N PHE A 324 22.10 -21.01 1.91
CA PHE A 324 21.10 -21.14 0.87
C PHE A 324 19.83 -20.35 1.24
N GLU A 325 19.37 -20.47 2.49
CA GLU A 325 18.23 -19.70 3.01
C GLU A 325 18.53 -18.20 2.97
N LYS A 326 19.70 -17.77 3.48
CA LYS A 326 20.19 -16.39 3.41
C LYS A 326 20.16 -15.85 1.99
N SER A 327 20.71 -16.61 1.03
CA SER A 327 20.76 -16.20 -0.38
C SER A 327 19.36 -16.03 -0.97
N ASN A 328 18.42 -16.94 -0.68
CA ASN A 328 17.05 -16.84 -1.18
C ASN A 328 16.31 -15.62 -0.60
N ILE A 329 16.44 -15.35 0.70
CA ILE A 329 15.85 -14.18 1.35
C ILE A 329 16.38 -12.89 0.70
N LEU A 330 17.70 -12.75 0.61
CA LEU A 330 18.33 -11.57 0.01
C LEU A 330 17.94 -11.40 -1.45
N LYS A 331 17.87 -12.50 -2.21
CA LYS A 331 17.40 -12.46 -3.59
C LYS A 331 15.98 -11.92 -3.68
N SER A 332 15.04 -12.47 -2.92
CA SER A 332 13.63 -12.03 -2.96
C SER A 332 13.46 -10.55 -2.58
N LEU A 333 14.21 -10.07 -1.59
CA LEU A 333 14.06 -8.71 -1.09
C LEU A 333 14.83 -7.65 -1.89
N LEU A 334 15.97 -8.02 -2.52
CA LEU A 334 16.91 -7.06 -3.12
C LEU A 334 17.01 -7.14 -4.64
N PHE A 335 16.70 -8.26 -5.29
CA PHE A 335 16.92 -8.36 -6.72
C PHE A 335 15.87 -7.60 -7.53
N PRO A 336 16.29 -6.94 -8.64
CA PRO A 336 15.40 -6.18 -9.51
C PRO A 336 14.24 -7.01 -10.09
N SER A 337 14.49 -8.29 -10.39
CA SER A 337 13.48 -9.22 -10.93
C SER A 337 12.38 -9.58 -9.92
N ASP A 338 12.66 -9.40 -8.64
CA ASP A 338 11.75 -9.72 -7.53
C ASP A 338 11.19 -8.42 -6.92
N MET A 339 11.41 -8.17 -5.64
CA MET A 339 10.86 -6.98 -4.97
C MET A 339 11.79 -5.77 -5.02
N GLY A 340 13.11 -5.97 -5.20
CA GLY A 340 14.11 -4.94 -4.97
C GLY A 340 13.89 -3.65 -5.75
N GLU A 341 13.66 -3.73 -7.08
CA GLU A 341 13.38 -2.56 -7.90
C GLU A 341 11.88 -2.26 -8.08
N ASN A 342 11.03 -3.29 -8.06
CA ASN A 342 9.59 -3.13 -8.27
C ASN A 342 8.94 -2.32 -7.13
N PHE A 343 9.36 -2.58 -5.88
CA PHE A 343 8.92 -1.81 -4.73
C PHE A 343 9.68 -0.50 -4.59
N LYS A 344 8.95 0.54 -4.23
CA LYS A 344 9.47 1.88 -4.01
C LYS A 344 9.26 2.28 -2.56
N ILE A 345 10.19 3.07 -2.09
CA ILE A 345 10.17 3.68 -0.77
C ILE A 345 9.99 5.18 -0.97
N MET A 346 8.95 5.73 -0.37
CA MET A 346 8.74 7.17 -0.28
C MET A 346 8.73 7.58 1.19
N ILE A 347 9.52 8.60 1.53
CA ILE A 347 9.64 9.12 2.89
C ILE A 347 9.12 10.53 2.90
N LEU A 348 8.08 10.78 3.70
CA LEU A 348 7.40 12.06 3.86
C LEU A 348 7.54 12.55 5.30
N CYS A 349 7.49 13.86 5.48
CA CYS A 349 7.63 14.50 6.78
C CYS A 349 6.82 15.81 6.85
N ASP A 350 6.20 16.12 7.97
CA ASP A 350 5.42 17.36 8.15
C ASP A 350 6.28 18.62 8.32
N SER A 351 7.49 18.49 8.86
CA SER A 351 8.49 19.55 8.94
C SER A 351 9.83 18.98 9.37
N MET A 352 10.91 19.55 8.91
CA MET A 352 12.27 19.20 9.38
C MET A 352 12.86 20.34 10.17
N ASN A 353 13.40 20.01 11.35
CA ASN A 353 14.11 20.97 12.20
C ASN A 353 15.63 20.92 12.00
N ASN A 354 16.14 19.84 11.38
CA ASN A 354 17.57 19.60 11.14
C ASN A 354 17.76 18.97 9.75
N ASP A 355 18.96 19.07 9.20
CA ASP A 355 19.33 18.42 7.96
C ASP A 355 19.31 16.90 8.13
N PHE A 356 18.35 16.26 7.49
CA PHE A 356 18.27 14.82 7.41
C PHE A 356 19.04 14.35 6.20
N GLU A 357 20.24 13.82 6.44
CA GLU A 357 21.05 13.25 5.36
C GLU A 357 20.55 11.87 4.98
N ILE A 358 20.18 11.75 3.72
CA ILE A 358 19.79 10.48 3.09
C ILE A 358 21.03 9.93 2.36
N ASN A 359 21.57 8.85 2.89
CA ASN A 359 22.79 8.22 2.37
C ASN A 359 22.52 7.09 1.36
N PHE A 360 21.34 7.06 0.73
CA PHE A 360 21.03 6.09 -0.32
C PHE A 360 20.65 6.78 -1.63
N LYS A 361 20.66 6.04 -2.73
CA LYS A 361 20.34 6.55 -4.05
C LYS A 361 18.91 7.10 -4.10
N ASP A 362 18.80 8.37 -4.44
CA ASP A 362 17.54 9.11 -4.41
C ASP A 362 17.03 9.39 -5.83
N TYR A 363 15.76 9.07 -6.06
CA TYR A 363 15.09 9.21 -7.34
C TYR A 363 13.98 10.29 -7.33
N ARG A 364 14.00 11.23 -6.35
CA ARG A 364 12.97 12.32 -6.28
C ARG A 364 12.84 13.11 -7.58
N HIS A 365 13.90 13.18 -8.39
CA HIS A 365 13.89 13.84 -9.70
C HIS A 365 12.97 13.15 -10.72
N LYS A 366 12.54 11.92 -10.49
CA LYS A 366 11.60 11.19 -11.36
C LYS A 366 10.13 11.55 -11.09
N LEU A 367 9.84 12.13 -9.92
CA LEU A 367 8.48 12.49 -9.48
C LEU A 367 8.11 13.94 -9.95
#